data_2f7200a6e9302aa9f1e25daa83122a94
#
_entry.id   2f7200a6e9302aa9f1e25daa83122a94
#
_cell.length_a   1.000
_cell.length_b   1.000
_cell.length_c   1.000
_cell.angle_alpha   90.00
_cell.angle_beta   90.00
_cell.angle_gamma   90.00
#
_symmetry.space_group_name_H-M   'P 1'
#
loop_
_entity.id
_entity.type
_entity.pdbx_description
1 polymer ?
#
loop_
_entity_poly.entity_id
_entity_poly.type
_entity_poly.pdbx_seq_one_letter_code
_entity_poly.pdbx_strand_id
1 'polypeptide(L)'
;MRKTIIIFIMLFLGAMGAEAQHYDRGYETVPSSPFIKKGTWMAGGTLRYSQHINDDYNFLVINDINSKGFNVSVNPKLMYMFKDNMGVGLRFSYDRSMLDLASADLSISQISMSAKDCYQINHKFSAYAVYRAYIPLGNSKRVAMFADLLFGGSYKQGKAFNAGGDYVLGTYGQNYSLDLAVEPGLVAFLSERLAVELNVGIFGLSYSWADQLRNQVIGGHSDSTSAGFMVNLLSLGVGMSYYFL
;
A
#
# COMPACT_ATOMS: atom_id res chain seq x y z
N MET A 1 12.38 -17.38 1.25
CA MET A 1 11.25 -16.44 1.36
C MET A 1 9.92 -16.97 0.81
N ARG A 2 9.82 -17.54 -0.41
CA ARG A 2 8.54 -18.11 -0.91
C ARG A 2 7.93 -19.18 0.01
N LYS A 3 8.73 -20.09 0.58
CA LYS A 3 8.25 -21.16 1.46
C LYS A 3 7.71 -20.64 2.80
N THR A 4 8.29 -19.57 3.33
CA THR A 4 7.86 -18.96 4.62
C THR A 4 6.51 -18.26 4.49
N ILE A 5 6.25 -17.59 3.37
CA ILE A 5 4.97 -16.95 3.09
C ILE A 5 3.86 -17.99 2.94
N ILE A 6 4.12 -19.09 2.26
CA ILE A 6 3.15 -20.18 2.07
C ILE A 6 2.80 -20.85 3.41
N ILE A 7 3.78 -21.05 4.29
CA ILE A 7 3.55 -21.60 5.64
C ILE A 7 2.70 -20.64 6.49
N PHE A 8 2.92 -19.33 6.38
CA PHE A 8 2.13 -18.33 7.10
C PHE A 8 0.68 -18.29 6.61
N ILE A 9 0.47 -18.39 5.29
CA ILE A 9 -0.87 -18.48 4.68
C ILE A 9 -1.56 -19.79 5.07
N MET A 10 -0.87 -20.93 5.08
CA MET A 10 -1.44 -22.21 5.51
C MET A 10 -1.78 -22.24 7.00
N LEU A 11 -0.97 -21.65 7.86
CA LEU A 11 -1.27 -21.51 9.29
C LEU A 11 -2.50 -20.61 9.53
N PHE A 12 -2.64 -19.56 8.74
CA PHE A 12 -3.79 -18.64 8.83
C PHE A 12 -5.08 -19.31 8.34
N LEU A 13 -5.02 -20.05 7.23
CA LEU A 13 -6.16 -20.84 6.70
C LEU A 13 -6.53 -22.02 7.61
N GLY A 14 -5.55 -22.65 8.25
CA GLY A 14 -5.78 -23.74 9.21
C GLY A 14 -6.46 -23.26 10.50
N ALA A 15 -6.17 -22.05 10.97
CA ALA A 15 -6.83 -21.45 12.14
C ALA A 15 -8.31 -21.06 11.85
N MET A 16 -8.66 -20.83 10.60
CA MET A 16 -10.05 -20.55 10.18
C MET A 16 -10.93 -21.82 10.07
N GLY A 17 -10.30 -23.00 9.90
CA GLY A 17 -11.02 -24.27 9.71
C GLY A 17 -11.51 -24.95 11.00
N ALA A 18 -11.06 -24.51 12.18
CA ALA A 18 -11.35 -25.20 13.44
C ALA A 18 -12.76 -24.95 14.01
N GLU A 19 -13.52 -23.99 13.49
CA GLU A 19 -14.89 -23.70 13.91
C GLU A 19 -15.95 -23.90 12.81
N ALA A 20 -15.59 -24.50 11.69
CA ALA A 20 -16.47 -24.64 10.51
C ALA A 20 -17.53 -25.76 10.61
N GLN A 21 -17.82 -26.30 11.80
CA GLN A 21 -18.78 -27.40 11.93
C GLN A 21 -20.24 -26.97 12.05
N HIS A 22 -20.55 -25.69 12.13
CA HIS A 22 -21.94 -25.21 12.06
C HIS A 22 -22.12 -24.33 10.84
N TYR A 23 -22.59 -24.94 9.76
CA TYR A 23 -22.88 -24.23 8.52
C TYR A 23 -24.27 -23.60 8.61
N ASP A 24 -24.35 -22.44 9.26
CA ASP A 24 -25.50 -21.56 9.19
C ASP A 24 -25.43 -20.75 7.90
N ARG A 25 -26.45 -20.87 7.06
CA ARG A 25 -26.54 -20.12 5.79
C ARG A 25 -26.93 -18.64 6.01
N GLY A 26 -26.81 -18.12 7.22
CA GLY A 26 -26.98 -16.69 7.49
C GLY A 26 -28.44 -16.21 7.54
N TYR A 27 -29.39 -17.12 7.69
CA TYR A 27 -30.81 -16.77 7.86
C TYR A 27 -31.22 -16.69 9.33
N GLU A 28 -30.36 -17.05 10.25
CA GLU A 28 -30.59 -16.85 11.66
C GLU A 28 -30.06 -15.52 12.14
N THR A 29 -30.84 -14.88 12.94
CA THR A 29 -30.73 -13.57 13.59
C THR A 29 -29.29 -12.98 13.65
N VAL A 30 -29.16 -11.74 13.14
CA VAL A 30 -28.03 -10.83 13.34
C VAL A 30 -27.49 -10.99 14.76
N PRO A 31 -26.17 -11.19 14.93
CA PRO A 31 -25.57 -11.33 16.27
C PRO A 31 -26.00 -10.16 17.15
N SER A 32 -26.52 -10.49 18.35
CA SER A 32 -27.10 -9.52 19.29
C SER A 32 -26.09 -8.49 19.83
N SER A 33 -24.82 -8.61 19.47
CA SER A 33 -23.77 -7.65 19.83
C SER A 33 -22.93 -7.24 18.61
N PRO A 34 -22.66 -5.95 18.42
CA PRO A 34 -21.82 -5.47 17.32
C PRO A 34 -20.38 -6.00 17.46
N PHE A 35 -19.71 -6.17 16.33
CA PHE A 35 -18.30 -6.57 16.30
C PHE A 35 -17.41 -5.51 16.97
N ILE A 36 -17.62 -4.23 16.64
CA ILE A 36 -17.04 -3.09 17.33
C ILE A 36 -18.18 -2.16 17.77
N LYS A 37 -18.18 -1.79 19.05
CA LYS A 37 -19.21 -0.93 19.64
C LYS A 37 -18.97 0.54 19.25
N LYS A 38 -20.05 1.29 19.14
CA LYS A 38 -20.02 2.76 19.11
C LYS A 38 -19.25 3.30 20.33
N GLY A 39 -18.51 4.39 20.16
CA GLY A 39 -17.70 5.03 21.20
C GLY A 39 -16.28 4.49 21.32
N THR A 40 -15.97 3.36 20.67
CA THR A 40 -14.63 2.78 20.68
C THR A 40 -13.67 3.61 19.87
N TRP A 41 -12.51 3.89 20.43
CA TRP A 41 -11.35 4.42 19.71
C TRP A 41 -10.45 3.29 19.21
N MET A 42 -9.81 3.50 18.08
CA MET A 42 -8.82 2.58 17.53
C MET A 42 -7.58 3.35 17.14
N ALA A 43 -6.45 2.98 17.71
CA ALA A 43 -5.13 3.43 17.29
C ALA A 43 -4.38 2.26 16.69
N GLY A 44 -3.75 2.46 15.54
CA GLY A 44 -3.04 1.38 14.88
C GLY A 44 -2.16 1.87 13.75
N GLY A 45 -1.64 0.94 12.98
CA GLY A 45 -0.86 1.26 11.81
C GLY A 45 -0.51 0.02 11.01
N THR A 46 -0.13 0.24 9.76
CA THR A 46 0.39 -0.80 8.88
C THR A 46 1.81 -0.51 8.47
N LEU A 47 2.61 -1.55 8.37
CA LEU A 47 3.96 -1.51 7.83
C LEU A 47 3.99 -2.33 6.55
N ARG A 48 4.56 -1.77 5.50
CA ARG A 48 4.82 -2.48 4.24
C ARG A 48 6.29 -2.38 3.92
N TYR A 49 6.86 -3.49 3.52
CA TYR A 49 8.23 -3.55 3.02
C TYR A 49 8.25 -4.41 1.76
N SER A 50 8.85 -3.89 0.72
CA SER A 50 9.14 -4.65 -0.48
C SER A 50 10.56 -4.38 -0.95
N GLN A 51 11.20 -5.41 -1.44
CA GLN A 51 12.53 -5.34 -2.02
C GLN A 51 12.53 -6.11 -3.34
N HIS A 52 13.20 -5.59 -4.33
CA HIS A 52 13.48 -6.29 -5.57
C HIS A 52 14.97 -6.22 -5.88
N ILE A 53 15.48 -7.30 -6.43
CA ILE A 53 16.85 -7.43 -6.93
C ILE A 53 16.70 -8.16 -8.26
N ASN A 54 17.14 -7.53 -9.33
CA ASN A 54 17.16 -8.09 -10.67
C ASN A 54 18.61 -8.16 -11.11
N ASP A 55 19.08 -9.35 -11.44
CA ASP A 55 20.41 -9.63 -11.97
C ASP A 55 20.20 -10.27 -13.35
N ASP A 56 20.68 -9.61 -14.41
CA ASP A 56 20.57 -10.04 -15.82
C ASP A 56 19.15 -10.41 -16.25
N TYR A 57 18.14 -9.71 -15.72
CA TYR A 57 16.74 -9.97 -15.99
C TYR A 57 16.29 -9.36 -17.31
N ASN A 58 15.62 -10.14 -18.14
CA ASN A 58 15.09 -9.71 -19.42
C ASN A 58 13.57 -9.56 -19.35
N PHE A 59 13.06 -8.42 -19.80
CA PHE A 59 11.63 -8.15 -19.83
C PHE A 59 11.23 -7.51 -21.17
N LEU A 60 10.46 -8.26 -21.98
CA LEU A 60 10.00 -7.84 -23.31
C LEU A 60 11.19 -7.45 -24.23
N VAL A 61 11.34 -6.14 -24.44
CA VAL A 61 12.38 -5.54 -25.31
C VAL A 61 13.56 -4.96 -24.52
N ILE A 62 13.53 -5.08 -23.20
CA ILE A 62 14.60 -4.62 -22.31
C ILE A 62 15.41 -5.83 -21.86
N ASN A 63 16.69 -5.79 -22.13
CA ASN A 63 17.63 -6.86 -21.79
C ASN A 63 18.59 -6.39 -20.71
N ASP A 64 19.20 -7.35 -20.02
CA ASP A 64 20.28 -7.15 -19.04
C ASP A 64 19.94 -6.12 -17.96
N ILE A 65 18.74 -6.22 -17.39
CA ILE A 65 18.30 -5.34 -16.32
C ILE A 65 19.01 -5.75 -15.03
N ASN A 66 19.90 -4.89 -14.57
CA ASN A 66 20.56 -5.00 -13.27
C ASN A 66 20.06 -3.87 -12.37
N SER A 67 19.18 -4.19 -11.45
CA SER A 67 18.55 -3.19 -10.57
C SER A 67 18.36 -3.70 -9.16
N LYS A 68 18.51 -2.78 -8.20
CA LYS A 68 18.19 -3.01 -6.79
C LYS A 68 17.26 -1.93 -6.31
N GLY A 69 16.26 -2.31 -5.51
CA GLY A 69 15.37 -1.33 -4.97
C GLY A 69 14.65 -1.81 -3.73
N PHE A 70 14.20 -0.86 -2.95
CA PHE A 70 13.32 -1.13 -1.82
C PHE A 70 12.22 -0.08 -1.72
N ASN A 71 11.11 -0.47 -1.13
CA ASN A 71 10.04 0.41 -0.73
C ASN A 71 9.64 0.09 0.71
N VAL A 72 9.61 1.13 1.55
CA VAL A 72 9.15 1.06 2.94
C VAL A 72 7.99 2.02 3.08
N SER A 73 6.89 1.56 3.68
CA SER A 73 5.71 2.38 3.97
C SER A 73 5.27 2.18 5.40
N VAL A 74 5.06 3.27 6.12
CA VAL A 74 4.56 3.29 7.51
C VAL A 74 3.30 4.14 7.54
N ASN A 75 2.18 3.55 8.01
CA ASN A 75 0.86 4.17 7.93
C ASN A 75 0.16 4.15 9.29
N PRO A 76 0.51 5.05 10.24
CA PRO A 76 -0.23 5.20 11.47
C PRO A 76 -1.64 5.74 11.22
N LYS A 77 -2.61 5.26 12.02
CA LYS A 77 -4.00 5.67 11.96
C LYS A 77 -4.63 5.78 13.34
N LEU A 78 -5.57 6.71 13.45
CA LEU A 78 -6.41 6.92 14.63
C LEU A 78 -7.84 7.06 14.17
N MET A 79 -8.76 6.28 14.77
CA MET A 79 -10.15 6.26 14.36
C MET A 79 -11.09 6.27 15.57
N TYR A 80 -12.29 6.78 15.37
CA TYR A 80 -13.38 6.78 16.32
C TYR A 80 -14.62 6.12 15.73
N MET A 81 -15.22 5.18 16.47
CA MET A 81 -16.42 4.47 16.05
C MET A 81 -17.65 5.30 16.41
N PHE A 82 -18.17 6.07 15.46
CA PHE A 82 -19.36 6.90 15.65
C PHE A 82 -20.67 6.11 15.66
N LYS A 83 -20.63 4.89 15.11
CA LYS A 83 -21.73 3.92 15.07
C LYS A 83 -21.15 2.51 15.21
N ASP A 84 -21.97 1.56 15.62
CA ASP A 84 -21.59 0.15 15.66
C ASP A 84 -21.03 -0.31 14.30
N ASN A 85 -19.86 -0.89 14.30
CA ASN A 85 -19.13 -1.38 13.13
C ASN A 85 -18.78 -0.32 12.07
N MET A 86 -18.89 0.97 12.41
CA MET A 86 -18.55 2.09 11.50
C MET A 86 -17.72 3.14 12.21
N GLY A 87 -16.62 3.51 11.62
CA GLY A 87 -15.70 4.49 12.17
C GLY A 87 -15.23 5.51 11.16
N VAL A 88 -14.79 6.66 11.69
CA VAL A 88 -14.08 7.69 10.93
C VAL A 88 -12.78 8.02 11.63
N GLY A 89 -11.80 8.47 10.88
CA GLY A 89 -10.51 8.78 11.46
C GLY A 89 -9.55 9.43 10.49
N LEU A 90 -8.29 9.46 10.90
CA LEU A 90 -7.18 9.98 10.12
C LEU A 90 -6.11 8.90 9.96
N ARG A 91 -5.52 8.86 8.79
CA ARG A 91 -4.33 8.05 8.48
C ARG A 91 -3.25 8.97 7.91
N PHE A 92 -2.07 8.87 8.47
CA PHE A 92 -0.87 9.45 7.90
C PHE A 92 -0.06 8.35 7.25
N SER A 93 0.66 8.68 6.19
CA SER A 93 1.52 7.74 5.51
C SER A 93 2.87 8.38 5.21
N TYR A 94 3.92 7.63 5.46
CA TYR A 94 5.25 7.96 4.99
C TYR A 94 5.78 6.80 4.16
N ASP A 95 6.09 7.07 2.91
CA ASP A 95 6.65 6.10 1.98
C ASP A 95 8.04 6.55 1.54
N ARG A 96 8.99 5.64 1.58
CA ARG A 96 10.33 5.83 1.04
C ARG A 96 10.63 4.74 0.04
N SER A 97 10.95 5.13 -1.19
CA SER A 97 11.41 4.21 -2.22
C SER A 97 12.78 4.59 -2.74
N MET A 98 13.57 3.60 -3.04
CA MET A 98 14.87 3.74 -3.68
C MET A 98 14.94 2.74 -4.83
N LEU A 99 15.46 3.20 -5.96
CA LEU A 99 15.80 2.40 -7.11
C LEU A 99 17.22 2.73 -7.50
N ASP A 100 18.03 1.71 -7.62
CA ASP A 100 19.39 1.74 -8.15
C ASP A 100 19.41 0.84 -9.37
N LEU A 101 19.58 1.44 -10.55
CA LEU A 101 19.63 0.77 -11.83
C LEU A 101 21.07 0.85 -12.35
N ALA A 102 21.81 -0.23 -12.24
CA ALA A 102 23.18 -0.31 -12.72
C ALA A 102 23.23 -0.38 -14.25
N SER A 103 22.34 -1.15 -14.88
CA SER A 103 22.22 -1.23 -16.34
C SER A 103 20.83 -1.65 -16.78
N ALA A 104 20.40 -1.15 -17.93
CA ALA A 104 19.26 -1.67 -18.68
C ALA A 104 19.45 -1.32 -20.17
N ASP A 105 19.42 -2.32 -21.02
CA ASP A 105 19.56 -2.15 -22.45
C ASP A 105 18.22 -2.32 -23.16
N LEU A 106 17.76 -1.28 -23.83
CA LEU A 106 16.56 -1.28 -24.65
C LEU A 106 16.94 -1.52 -26.10
N SER A 107 16.48 -2.63 -26.67
CA SER A 107 16.71 -2.99 -28.07
C SER A 107 15.37 -3.05 -28.83
N ILE A 108 15.09 -2.03 -29.64
CA ILE A 108 13.92 -2.00 -30.52
C ILE A 108 14.42 -1.85 -31.96
N SER A 109 14.38 -2.95 -32.71
CA SER A 109 14.70 -3.01 -34.14
C SER A 109 16.08 -2.47 -34.51
N GLN A 110 16.26 -1.19 -34.76
CA GLN A 110 17.53 -0.54 -35.12
C GLN A 110 17.95 0.54 -34.11
N ILE A 111 17.23 0.72 -33.01
CA ILE A 111 17.52 1.71 -31.99
C ILE A 111 17.93 0.96 -30.72
N SER A 112 19.17 1.10 -30.32
CA SER A 112 19.67 0.66 -29.02
C SER A 112 19.83 1.87 -28.09
N MET A 113 19.17 1.85 -26.96
CA MET A 113 19.35 2.83 -25.88
C MET A 113 19.82 2.09 -24.64
N SER A 114 20.89 2.56 -24.04
CA SER A 114 21.40 2.00 -22.79
C SER A 114 21.21 3.02 -21.67
N ALA A 115 20.59 2.60 -20.58
CA ALA A 115 20.53 3.36 -19.33
C ALA A 115 21.52 2.73 -18.35
N LYS A 116 22.47 3.53 -17.85
CA LYS A 116 23.47 3.08 -16.88
C LYS A 116 23.51 4.02 -15.68
N ASP A 117 23.81 3.46 -14.52
CA ASP A 117 24.05 4.20 -13.28
C ASP A 117 22.94 5.21 -12.94
N CYS A 118 21.68 4.76 -13.06
CA CYS A 118 20.52 5.56 -12.68
C CYS A 118 20.15 5.31 -11.24
N TYR A 119 20.15 6.34 -10.42
CA TYR A 119 19.76 6.28 -9.02
C TYR A 119 18.56 7.17 -8.76
N GLN A 120 17.55 6.64 -8.10
CA GLN A 120 16.34 7.38 -7.74
C GLN A 120 15.94 7.14 -6.29
N ILE A 121 15.72 8.23 -5.58
CA ILE A 121 15.12 8.24 -4.25
C ILE A 121 13.83 9.05 -4.27
N ASN A 122 12.78 8.50 -3.66
CA ASN A 122 11.53 9.22 -3.46
C ASN A 122 11.12 9.15 -1.98
N HIS A 123 10.56 10.26 -1.50
CA HIS A 123 9.88 10.38 -0.23
C HIS A 123 8.47 10.87 -0.49
N LYS A 124 7.46 10.18 0.06
CA LYS A 124 6.05 10.56 -0.06
C LYS A 124 5.45 10.67 1.33
N PHE A 125 4.80 11.78 1.59
CA PHE A 125 4.01 12.04 2.79
C PHE A 125 2.54 12.16 2.37
N SER A 126 1.64 11.51 3.11
CA SER A 126 0.22 11.55 2.79
C SER A 126 -0.60 11.69 4.06
N ALA A 127 -1.75 12.35 3.93
CA ALA A 127 -2.74 12.48 4.98
C ALA A 127 -4.12 12.21 4.39
N TYR A 128 -4.86 11.30 5.03
CA TYR A 128 -6.16 10.85 4.59
C TYR A 128 -7.19 10.91 5.71
N ALA A 129 -8.37 11.40 5.39
CA ALA A 129 -9.58 11.08 6.13
C ALA A 129 -9.98 9.65 5.76
N VAL A 130 -10.36 8.87 6.76
CA VAL A 130 -10.71 7.46 6.61
C VAL A 130 -12.13 7.24 7.10
N TYR A 131 -12.94 6.60 6.28
CA TYR A 131 -14.19 5.98 6.71
C TYR A 131 -14.02 4.47 6.64
N ARG A 132 -14.32 3.78 7.74
CA ARG A 132 -14.21 2.31 7.84
C ARG A 132 -15.54 1.70 8.18
N ALA A 133 -15.89 0.64 7.47
CA ALA A 133 -17.00 -0.24 7.80
C ALA A 133 -16.49 -1.66 8.06
N TYR A 134 -17.00 -2.31 9.11
CA TYR A 134 -16.71 -3.70 9.44
C TYR A 134 -17.88 -4.60 9.08
N ILE A 135 -17.57 -5.75 8.53
CA ILE A 135 -18.51 -6.82 8.19
C ILE A 135 -18.05 -8.08 8.94
N PRO A 136 -18.70 -8.46 10.05
CA PRO A 136 -18.34 -9.67 10.77
C PRO A 136 -18.43 -10.90 9.86
N LEU A 137 -17.50 -11.83 10.01
CA LEU A 137 -17.55 -13.11 9.30
C LEU A 137 -18.40 -14.11 10.09
N GLY A 138 -19.62 -14.33 9.62
CA GLY A 138 -20.59 -15.16 10.34
C GLY A 138 -20.89 -14.62 11.74
N ASN A 139 -20.94 -15.50 12.73
CA ASN A 139 -21.12 -15.13 14.13
C ASN A 139 -19.80 -14.86 14.88
N SER A 140 -18.69 -14.71 14.15
CA SER A 140 -17.40 -14.51 14.77
C SER A 140 -17.31 -13.13 15.45
N LYS A 141 -16.89 -13.12 16.71
CA LYS A 141 -16.55 -11.91 17.46
C LYS A 141 -15.07 -11.54 17.32
N ARG A 142 -14.29 -12.38 16.65
CA ARG A 142 -12.83 -12.20 16.52
C ARG A 142 -12.37 -11.86 15.13
N VAL A 143 -13.12 -12.22 14.08
CA VAL A 143 -12.71 -12.03 12.69
C VAL A 143 -13.80 -11.29 11.92
N ALA A 144 -13.40 -10.25 11.21
CA ALA A 144 -14.25 -9.50 10.32
C ALA A 144 -13.51 -9.08 9.06
N MET A 145 -14.25 -8.84 8.02
CA MET A 145 -13.80 -8.01 6.91
C MET A 145 -13.96 -6.54 7.26
N PHE A 146 -13.17 -5.68 6.69
CA PHE A 146 -13.39 -4.25 6.71
C PHE A 146 -13.13 -3.64 5.34
N ALA A 147 -13.68 -2.46 5.12
CA ALA A 147 -13.38 -1.63 3.97
C ALA A 147 -13.07 -0.21 4.44
N ASP A 148 -11.92 0.29 4.05
CA ASP A 148 -11.51 1.69 4.24
C ASP A 148 -11.78 2.47 2.96
N LEU A 149 -12.55 3.56 3.09
CA LEU A 149 -12.64 4.60 2.09
C LEU A 149 -11.71 5.73 2.54
N LEU A 150 -10.76 6.08 1.70
CA LEU A 150 -9.70 7.04 1.95
C LEU A 150 -9.88 8.24 1.05
N PHE A 151 -9.90 9.43 1.62
CA PHE A 151 -9.88 10.67 0.88
C PHE A 151 -8.82 11.60 1.48
N GLY A 152 -7.92 12.09 0.65
CA GLY A 152 -6.85 12.94 1.13
C GLY A 152 -5.86 13.35 0.06
N GLY A 153 -4.72 13.83 0.50
CA GLY A 153 -3.67 14.28 -0.39
C GLY A 153 -2.30 13.73 -0.02
N SER A 154 -1.41 13.82 -0.98
CA SER A 154 -0.02 13.46 -0.78
C SER A 154 0.94 14.47 -1.40
N TYR A 155 2.11 14.51 -0.80
CA TYR A 155 3.27 15.25 -1.29
C TYR A 155 4.44 14.31 -1.46
N LYS A 156 4.99 14.24 -2.67
CA LYS A 156 6.13 13.40 -3.03
C LYS A 156 7.29 14.26 -3.50
N GLN A 157 8.46 14.02 -2.95
CA GLN A 157 9.73 14.54 -3.41
C GLN A 157 10.54 13.41 -4.04
N GLY A 158 11.09 13.65 -5.22
CA GLY A 158 11.95 12.71 -5.92
C GLY A 158 13.27 13.35 -6.32
N LYS A 159 14.34 12.61 -6.15
CA LYS A 159 15.64 12.92 -6.71
C LYS A 159 16.08 11.76 -7.57
N ALA A 160 16.45 12.06 -8.81
CA ALA A 160 17.04 11.09 -9.71
C ALA A 160 18.31 11.66 -10.30
N PHE A 161 19.32 10.83 -10.49
CA PHE A 161 20.49 11.18 -11.25
C PHE A 161 20.90 10.01 -12.13
N ASN A 162 21.52 10.35 -13.24
CA ASN A 162 22.05 9.43 -14.22
C ASN A 162 23.51 9.81 -14.46
N ALA A 163 24.42 8.87 -14.26
CA ALA A 163 25.85 9.03 -14.44
C ALA A 163 26.38 8.33 -15.70
N GLY A 164 25.52 7.77 -16.56
CA GLY A 164 25.88 6.97 -17.74
C GLY A 164 26.46 7.74 -18.91
N GLY A 165 27.07 8.93 -18.72
CA GLY A 165 27.69 9.73 -19.74
C GLY A 165 28.77 10.67 -19.18
N ASP A 166 29.34 11.50 -20.03
CA ASP A 166 30.37 12.50 -19.63
C ASP A 166 29.81 13.55 -18.63
N TYR A 167 28.51 13.58 -18.44
CA TYR A 167 27.83 14.53 -17.56
C TYR A 167 26.83 13.81 -16.62
N VAL A 168 26.89 14.16 -15.35
CA VAL A 168 25.89 13.75 -14.37
C VAL A 168 24.63 14.61 -14.52
N LEU A 169 23.52 14.00 -14.91
CA LEU A 169 22.25 14.67 -15.04
C LEU A 169 21.42 14.46 -13.77
N GLY A 170 21.21 15.53 -13.00
CA GLY A 170 20.38 15.51 -11.81
C GLY A 170 18.97 16.04 -12.11
N THR A 171 17.97 15.35 -11.62
CA THR A 171 16.57 15.76 -11.69
C THR A 171 15.98 15.78 -10.28
N TYR A 172 15.33 16.87 -9.93
CA TYR A 172 14.53 17.02 -8.72
C TYR A 172 13.08 17.22 -9.12
N GLY A 173 12.19 16.43 -8.54
CA GLY A 173 10.75 16.50 -8.80
C GLY A 173 9.97 16.65 -7.52
N GLN A 174 8.91 17.44 -7.59
CA GLN A 174 7.85 17.54 -6.58
C GLN A 174 6.54 17.16 -7.22
N ASN A 175 5.77 16.36 -6.51
CA ASN A 175 4.44 15.95 -6.98
C ASN A 175 3.47 16.07 -5.82
N TYR A 176 2.35 16.71 -6.09
CA TYR A 176 1.20 16.79 -5.21
C TYR A 176 0.09 15.94 -5.79
N SER A 177 -0.65 15.23 -4.98
CA SER A 177 -1.85 14.52 -5.43
C SER A 177 -3.02 14.67 -4.48
N LEU A 178 -4.20 14.57 -5.07
CA LEU A 178 -5.46 14.38 -4.37
C LEU A 178 -5.96 12.98 -4.70
N ASP A 179 -6.20 12.19 -3.67
CA ASP A 179 -6.44 10.76 -3.82
C ASP A 179 -7.77 10.36 -3.17
N LEU A 180 -8.52 9.51 -3.87
CA LEU A 180 -9.66 8.77 -3.35
C LEU A 180 -9.40 7.28 -3.56
N ALA A 181 -9.42 6.48 -2.50
CA ALA A 181 -9.09 5.07 -2.61
C ALA A 181 -10.00 4.19 -1.75
N VAL A 182 -10.15 2.93 -2.15
CA VAL A 182 -10.85 1.90 -1.40
C VAL A 182 -9.88 0.76 -1.10
N GLU A 183 -9.73 0.45 0.18
CA GLU A 183 -8.86 -0.61 0.68
C GLU A 183 -9.67 -1.60 1.54
N PRO A 184 -10.10 -2.73 0.99
CA PRO A 184 -10.64 -3.82 1.79
C PRO A 184 -9.55 -4.52 2.58
N GLY A 185 -9.95 -5.16 3.67
CA GLY A 185 -9.05 -5.92 4.50
C GLY A 185 -9.76 -6.92 5.39
N LEU A 186 -8.94 -7.64 6.14
CA LEU A 186 -9.34 -8.58 7.17
C LEU A 186 -8.76 -8.12 8.50
N VAL A 187 -9.54 -8.25 9.55
CA VAL A 187 -9.12 -7.99 10.93
C VAL A 187 -9.36 -9.23 11.77
N ALA A 188 -8.37 -9.59 12.57
CA ALA A 188 -8.46 -10.69 13.52
C ALA A 188 -8.00 -10.23 14.91
N PHE A 189 -8.89 -10.34 15.90
CA PHE A 189 -8.59 -10.02 17.29
C PHE A 189 -7.76 -11.14 17.93
N LEU A 190 -6.54 -10.79 18.36
CA LEU A 190 -5.67 -11.65 19.16
C LEU A 190 -6.08 -11.63 20.64
N SER A 191 -6.59 -10.50 21.10
CA SER A 191 -7.16 -10.31 22.43
C SER A 191 -8.38 -9.40 22.34
N GLU A 192 -9.02 -9.07 23.47
CA GLU A 192 -10.18 -8.18 23.48
C GLU A 192 -9.91 -6.78 22.92
N ARG A 193 -8.65 -6.35 22.90
CA ARG A 193 -8.24 -4.99 22.50
C ARG A 193 -7.24 -4.95 21.37
N LEU A 194 -6.49 -6.02 21.15
CA LEU A 194 -5.44 -6.09 20.16
C LEU A 194 -5.88 -6.91 18.95
N ALA A 195 -5.76 -6.34 17.78
CA ALA A 195 -6.06 -6.99 16.52
C ALA A 195 -4.91 -6.87 15.51
N VAL A 196 -4.81 -7.87 14.64
CA VAL A 196 -3.97 -7.84 13.44
C VAL A 196 -4.86 -7.55 12.24
N GLU A 197 -4.36 -6.75 11.33
CA GLU A 197 -5.05 -6.37 10.12
C GLU A 197 -4.23 -6.72 8.89
N LEU A 198 -4.93 -7.16 7.85
CA LEU A 198 -4.39 -7.33 6.49
C LEU A 198 -5.23 -6.48 5.56
N ASN A 199 -4.61 -5.65 4.73
CA ASN A 199 -5.32 -4.83 3.77
C ASN A 199 -4.66 -4.84 2.39
N VAL A 200 -5.47 -4.59 1.37
CA VAL A 200 -5.07 -4.55 -0.04
C VAL A 200 -5.72 -3.33 -0.68
N GLY A 201 -4.95 -2.53 -1.40
CA GLY A 201 -5.52 -1.48 -2.25
C GLY A 201 -6.17 -2.11 -3.50
N ILE A 202 -7.44 -1.78 -3.75
CA ILE A 202 -8.15 -2.32 -4.93
C ILE A 202 -8.46 -1.23 -5.94
N PHE A 203 -8.91 -0.07 -5.49
CA PHE A 203 -9.38 1.00 -6.33
C PHE A 203 -8.78 2.32 -5.90
N GLY A 204 -8.39 3.14 -6.87
CA GLY A 204 -7.92 4.49 -6.60
C GLY A 204 -8.21 5.41 -7.78
N LEU A 205 -8.66 6.63 -7.42
CA LEU A 205 -8.69 7.79 -8.28
C LEU A 205 -7.64 8.76 -7.75
N SER A 206 -6.79 9.25 -8.62
CA SER A 206 -5.76 10.22 -8.24
C SER A 206 -5.70 11.32 -9.29
N TYR A 207 -5.72 12.55 -8.81
CA TYR A 207 -5.36 13.72 -9.58
C TYR A 207 -4.03 14.24 -9.06
N SER A 208 -3.06 14.40 -9.92
CA SER A 208 -1.72 14.81 -9.52
C SER A 208 -1.15 15.90 -10.43
N TRP A 209 -0.39 16.80 -9.82
CA TRP A 209 0.39 17.80 -10.52
C TRP A 209 1.83 17.73 -10.05
N ALA A 210 2.74 17.80 -11.00
CA ALA A 210 4.15 17.61 -10.77
C ALA A 210 4.98 18.75 -11.38
N ASP A 211 5.92 19.24 -10.60
CA ASP A 211 6.94 20.15 -11.03
C ASP A 211 8.30 19.44 -11.03
N GLN A 212 9.07 19.66 -12.07
CA GLN A 212 10.39 19.04 -12.25
C GLN A 212 11.42 20.08 -12.59
N LEU A 213 12.56 20.01 -11.92
CA LEU A 213 13.75 20.79 -12.23
C LEU A 213 14.85 19.83 -12.69
N ARG A 214 15.33 20.05 -13.91
CA ARG A 214 16.45 19.31 -14.48
C ARG A 214 17.69 20.18 -14.51
N ASN A 215 18.79 19.69 -13.94
CA ASN A 215 20.08 20.41 -13.86
C ASN A 215 19.95 21.84 -13.29
N GLN A 216 18.99 22.05 -12.36
CA GLN A 216 18.72 23.33 -11.70
C GLN A 216 18.29 24.49 -12.65
N VAL A 217 18.10 24.24 -13.93
CA VAL A 217 17.83 25.27 -14.94
C VAL A 217 16.56 25.04 -15.74
N ILE A 218 16.23 23.80 -16.07
CA ILE A 218 15.10 23.48 -16.95
C ILE A 218 13.92 23.05 -16.10
N GLY A 219 12.89 23.90 -16.05
CA GLY A 219 11.60 23.60 -15.41
C GLY A 219 10.68 22.84 -16.35
N GLY A 220 9.99 21.83 -15.82
CA GLY A 220 8.88 21.13 -16.48
C GLY A 220 7.69 21.01 -15.57
N HIS A 221 6.49 21.13 -16.10
CA HIS A 221 5.22 20.97 -15.40
C HIS A 221 4.41 19.87 -16.07
N SER A 222 3.71 19.05 -15.25
CA SER A 222 2.84 17.99 -15.75
C SER A 222 1.65 17.81 -14.84
N ASP A 223 0.47 17.81 -15.45
CA ASP A 223 -0.78 17.40 -14.79
C ASP A 223 -1.19 16.02 -15.26
N SER A 224 -1.65 15.21 -14.33
CA SER A 224 -2.07 13.85 -14.66
C SER A 224 -3.28 13.44 -13.82
N THR A 225 -4.24 12.81 -14.48
CA THR A 225 -5.38 12.18 -13.82
C THR A 225 -5.28 10.69 -14.06
N SER A 226 -5.36 9.92 -13.00
CA SER A 226 -5.36 8.47 -13.10
C SER A 226 -6.56 7.89 -12.36
N ALA A 227 -7.18 6.90 -12.99
CA ALA A 227 -8.19 6.07 -12.37
C ALA A 227 -7.77 4.61 -12.58
N GLY A 228 -7.72 3.84 -11.53
CA GLY A 228 -7.28 2.45 -11.63
C GLY A 228 -8.06 1.52 -10.72
N PHE A 229 -8.40 0.37 -11.28
CA PHE A 229 -8.81 -0.79 -10.53
C PHE A 229 -7.67 -1.80 -10.63
N MET A 230 -6.92 -1.96 -9.54
CA MET A 230 -5.78 -2.86 -9.50
C MET A 230 -5.75 -3.58 -8.16
N VAL A 231 -5.90 -4.89 -8.20
CA VAL A 231 -5.67 -5.74 -7.03
C VAL A 231 -4.21 -6.18 -7.05
N ASN A 232 -3.39 -5.55 -6.24
CA ASN A 232 -2.00 -5.95 -6.09
C ASN A 232 -1.82 -6.83 -4.85
N LEU A 233 -1.99 -8.14 -5.02
CA LEU A 233 -1.82 -9.12 -3.95
C LEU A 233 -0.39 -9.17 -3.39
N LEU A 234 0.59 -8.62 -4.10
CA LEU A 234 1.97 -8.55 -3.64
C LEU A 234 2.22 -7.35 -2.73
N SER A 235 1.28 -6.40 -2.67
CA SER A 235 1.35 -5.23 -1.78
C SER A 235 0.46 -5.37 -0.55
N LEU A 236 0.42 -6.56 0.04
CA LEU A 236 -0.27 -6.79 1.31
C LEU A 236 0.30 -5.89 2.40
N GLY A 237 -0.58 -5.10 3.02
CA GLY A 237 -0.25 -4.38 4.24
C GLY A 237 -0.56 -5.26 5.45
N VAL A 238 0.43 -5.41 6.33
CA VAL A 238 0.24 -6.04 7.63
C VAL A 238 0.22 -4.94 8.68
N GLY A 239 -0.79 -4.94 9.52
CA GLY A 239 -0.97 -3.92 10.55
C GLY A 239 -1.39 -4.51 11.88
N MET A 240 -1.25 -3.69 12.90
CA MET A 240 -1.76 -3.94 14.22
C MET A 240 -2.63 -2.77 14.65
N SER A 241 -3.70 -3.06 15.38
CA SER A 241 -4.61 -2.06 15.90
C SER A 241 -5.00 -2.38 17.33
N TYR A 242 -5.03 -1.34 18.16
CA TYR A 242 -5.45 -1.39 19.54
C TYR A 242 -6.74 -0.62 19.71
N TYR A 243 -7.74 -1.26 20.33
CA TYR A 243 -9.09 -0.72 20.55
C TYR A 243 -9.29 -0.39 22.03
N PHE A 244 -9.80 0.80 22.30
CA PHE A 244 -10.04 1.29 23.66
C PHE A 244 -11.31 2.15 23.71
N LEU A 245 -11.96 2.14 24.87
CA LEU A 245 -13.14 2.95 25.18
C LEU A 245 -12.74 4.23 25.87
#